data_a6f2467008ca9dc00e175e25319ab349
#
_entry.id   a6f2467008ca9dc00e175e25319ab349
#
_cell.length_a   1.000
_cell.length_b   1.000
_cell.length_c   1.000
_cell.angle_alpha   90.00
_cell.angle_beta   90.00
_cell.angle_gamma   90.00
#
_symmetry.space_group_name_H-M   'P 1'
#
loop_
_entity.id
_entity.type
_entity.pdbx_description
1 polymer ?
#
loop_
_entity_poly.entity_id
_entity_poly.type
_entity_poly.pdbx_seq_one_letter_code
_entity_poly.pdbx_strand_id
1 'polypeptide(L)'
;LQTEAYKLYGITPTNSLRAAQSLYLAGLISYPRTSSQKLPDAIDYKSILDILKKRYKVTKLIKKSKPLEGAKTDPAHPSIYPTGNNQILSGYEEKVYDLIVKRFLALFCEDAIIDKKRVSVKVDDLTFSTNGSQIRKKAWMEFYPVKTKEVDLKDVEGEVEIMNKQIEEKETQPPKRYSPASILSELEKRNLGTKATRAAILETLYDRGYIKDTSVKATPLGMSLIETLEKYSPIIIDEALTREIQDKMDDIVEKKVTSSESLMNKEEEILNKAKESIVSIAKGFEEKEKLIGEELMGAQDKQREIEREENTLNDCPKCGKGKLRITYSPKTKRHFIGCSAYPECKNTYSLPPNGGIKQAGKNCEKCSFPLMMSLRKGKKPWMFCFNYECETNKERVEAYKQKMAEQN
;
A
#
# COMPACT_ATOMS: atom_id res chain seq x y z
N LEU A 1 10.49 -5.60 1.73
CA LEU A 1 9.97 -5.92 0.40
C LEU A 1 8.63 -5.25 0.13
N GLN A 2 7.59 -5.50 0.95
CA GLN A 2 6.21 -5.01 0.75
C GLN A 2 6.14 -3.48 0.64
N THR A 3 6.82 -2.74 1.52
CA THR A 3 6.87 -1.28 1.51
C THR A 3 7.56 -0.71 0.27
N GLU A 4 8.67 -1.31 -0.15
CA GLU A 4 9.37 -0.89 -1.37
C GLU A 4 8.59 -1.24 -2.64
N ALA A 5 7.98 -2.43 -2.72
CA ALA A 5 7.12 -2.80 -3.84
C ALA A 5 5.92 -1.86 -3.99
N TYR A 6 5.33 -1.42 -2.87
CA TYR A 6 4.29 -0.41 -2.89
C TYR A 6 4.80 0.96 -3.35
N LYS A 7 5.91 1.43 -2.79
CA LYS A 7 6.51 2.73 -3.09
C LYS A 7 6.91 2.86 -4.56
N LEU A 8 7.55 1.85 -5.12
CA LEU A 8 8.10 1.87 -6.47
C LEU A 8 7.08 1.52 -7.56
N TYR A 9 6.27 0.51 -7.30
CA TYR A 9 5.35 -0.07 -8.30
C TYR A 9 3.87 0.03 -7.93
N GLY A 10 3.55 0.57 -6.75
CA GLY A 10 2.19 0.65 -6.23
C GLY A 10 1.59 -0.76 -5.98
N ILE A 11 2.39 -1.82 -5.81
CA ILE A 11 1.92 -3.18 -5.51
C ILE A 11 1.49 -3.23 -4.04
N THR A 12 0.24 -3.61 -3.77
CA THR A 12 -0.24 -3.70 -2.38
C THR A 12 0.56 -4.72 -1.59
N PRO A 13 0.66 -4.57 -0.26
CA PRO A 13 1.36 -5.52 0.58
C PRO A 13 0.95 -6.98 0.36
N THR A 14 -0.35 -7.25 0.29
CA THR A 14 -0.89 -8.60 0.02
C THR A 14 -0.46 -9.14 -1.34
N ASN A 15 -0.60 -8.34 -2.41
CA ASN A 15 -0.17 -8.78 -3.74
C ASN A 15 1.35 -8.97 -3.84
N SER A 16 2.12 -8.15 -3.13
CA SER A 16 3.57 -8.30 -3.04
C SER A 16 3.96 -9.60 -2.34
N LEU A 17 3.27 -9.93 -1.24
CA LEU A 17 3.50 -11.18 -0.51
C LEU A 17 3.04 -12.41 -1.31
N ARG A 18 1.90 -12.32 -2.01
CA ARG A 18 1.41 -13.38 -2.89
C ARG A 18 2.38 -13.66 -4.05
N ALA A 19 2.87 -12.61 -4.70
CA ALA A 19 3.87 -12.74 -5.76
C ALA A 19 5.19 -13.34 -5.22
N ALA A 20 5.66 -12.90 -4.05
CA ALA A 20 6.85 -13.47 -3.42
C ALA A 20 6.66 -14.95 -3.03
N GLN A 21 5.47 -15.33 -2.57
CA GLN A 21 5.17 -16.73 -2.26
C GLN A 21 5.18 -17.60 -3.54
N SER A 22 4.63 -17.12 -4.64
CA SER A 22 4.69 -17.81 -5.94
C SER A 22 6.15 -17.98 -6.42
N LEU A 23 6.96 -16.93 -6.33
CA LEU A 23 8.39 -16.99 -6.67
C LEU A 23 9.17 -17.98 -5.82
N TYR A 24 8.85 -18.09 -4.53
CA TYR A 24 9.44 -19.09 -3.64
C TYR A 24 9.07 -20.51 -4.05
N LEU A 25 7.80 -20.77 -4.31
CA LEU A 25 7.33 -22.09 -4.77
C LEU A 25 7.92 -22.48 -6.12
N ALA A 26 8.24 -21.51 -6.97
CA ALA A 26 8.96 -21.72 -8.23
C ALA A 26 10.48 -21.88 -8.06
N GLY A 27 11.00 -21.85 -6.83
CA GLY A 27 12.44 -21.99 -6.56
C GLY A 27 13.30 -20.82 -7.03
N LEU A 28 12.72 -19.64 -7.21
CA LEU A 28 13.40 -18.44 -7.72
C LEU A 28 13.96 -17.55 -6.62
N ILE A 29 13.37 -17.61 -5.41
CA ILE A 29 13.82 -16.88 -4.22
C ILE A 29 13.77 -17.76 -2.98
N SER A 30 14.45 -17.35 -1.91
CA SER A 30 14.31 -17.93 -0.58
C SER A 30 12.95 -17.63 0.03
N TYR A 31 12.63 -18.23 1.18
CA TYR A 31 11.35 -18.05 1.87
C TYR A 31 11.07 -16.58 2.20
N PRO A 32 9.94 -16.01 1.75
CA PRO A 32 9.73 -14.57 1.79
C PRO A 32 9.19 -14.03 3.12
N ARG A 33 8.73 -14.88 4.06
CA ARG A 33 8.18 -14.45 5.34
C ARG A 33 9.26 -14.49 6.42
N THR A 34 10.22 -13.59 6.33
CA THR A 34 11.32 -13.44 7.28
C THR A 34 11.44 -12.01 7.76
N SER A 35 11.93 -11.83 8.98
CA SER A 35 12.36 -10.54 9.54
C SER A 35 13.86 -10.32 9.39
N SER A 36 14.62 -11.35 8.98
CA SER A 36 16.06 -11.30 8.86
C SER A 36 16.55 -10.29 7.83
N GLN A 37 17.65 -9.64 8.16
CA GLN A 37 18.45 -8.78 7.28
C GLN A 37 19.86 -9.36 7.09
N LYS A 38 20.01 -10.66 7.37
CA LYS A 38 21.30 -11.39 7.33
C LYS A 38 21.31 -12.40 6.19
N LEU A 39 22.47 -12.54 5.57
CA LEU A 39 22.79 -13.57 4.56
C LEU A 39 23.94 -14.42 5.10
N PRO A 40 23.67 -15.56 5.77
CA PRO A 40 24.70 -16.41 6.33
C PRO A 40 25.73 -16.87 5.28
N ASP A 41 26.99 -17.04 5.68
CA ASP A 41 28.06 -17.49 4.80
C ASP A 41 27.81 -18.91 4.21
N ALA A 42 26.93 -19.69 4.83
CA ALA A 42 26.50 -20.99 4.31
C ALA A 42 25.72 -20.92 2.98
N ILE A 43 25.22 -19.72 2.62
CA ILE A 43 24.58 -19.49 1.32
C ILE A 43 25.68 -19.22 0.30
N ASP A 44 25.75 -20.03 -0.77
CA ASP A 44 26.67 -19.75 -1.88
C ASP A 44 26.22 -18.53 -2.71
N TYR A 45 26.24 -17.37 -2.05
CA TYR A 45 25.86 -16.13 -2.72
C TYR A 45 26.87 -15.67 -3.78
N LYS A 46 28.11 -16.23 -3.78
CA LYS A 46 29.10 -15.91 -4.83
C LYS A 46 28.64 -16.43 -6.18
N SER A 47 28.27 -17.70 -6.27
CA SER A 47 27.73 -18.29 -7.50
C SER A 47 26.46 -17.58 -7.98
N ILE A 48 25.54 -17.27 -7.06
CA ILE A 48 24.34 -16.50 -7.37
C ILE A 48 24.70 -15.12 -7.93
N LEU A 49 25.65 -14.44 -7.27
CA LEU A 49 26.12 -13.11 -7.68
C LEU A 49 26.76 -13.15 -9.07
N ASP A 50 27.57 -14.19 -9.37
CA ASP A 50 28.24 -14.35 -10.67
C ASP A 50 27.25 -14.52 -11.83
N ILE A 51 26.15 -15.21 -11.60
CA ILE A 51 25.06 -15.36 -12.58
C ILE A 51 24.33 -14.02 -12.77
N LEU A 52 23.90 -13.40 -11.67
CA LEU A 52 23.02 -12.24 -11.70
C LEU A 52 23.73 -10.96 -12.17
N LYS A 53 25.01 -10.73 -11.78
CA LYS A 53 25.76 -9.54 -12.22
C LYS A 53 25.97 -9.49 -13.73
N LYS A 54 26.08 -10.66 -14.40
CA LYS A 54 26.15 -10.76 -15.86
C LYS A 54 24.79 -10.48 -16.50
N ARG A 55 23.74 -11.10 -15.98
CA ARG A 55 22.34 -10.93 -16.46
C ARG A 55 21.88 -9.48 -16.38
N TYR A 56 22.17 -8.80 -15.27
CA TYR A 56 21.81 -7.41 -15.05
C TYR A 56 22.84 -6.39 -15.56
N LYS A 57 23.95 -6.85 -16.14
CA LYS A 57 25.04 -6.02 -16.70
C LYS A 57 25.68 -5.06 -15.68
N VAL A 58 25.75 -5.47 -14.41
CA VAL A 58 26.25 -4.64 -13.29
C VAL A 58 27.61 -5.10 -12.75
N THR A 59 28.36 -5.91 -13.51
CA THR A 59 29.63 -6.50 -13.09
C THR A 59 30.64 -5.44 -12.59
N LYS A 60 30.68 -4.26 -13.22
CA LYS A 60 31.59 -3.17 -12.83
C LYS A 60 31.23 -2.50 -11.50
N LEU A 61 29.99 -2.61 -11.06
CA LEU A 61 29.46 -1.97 -9.85
C LEU A 61 29.64 -2.85 -8.60
N ILE A 62 29.80 -4.16 -8.78
CA ILE A 62 30.01 -5.10 -7.68
C ILE A 62 31.49 -5.01 -7.22
N LYS A 63 31.68 -4.56 -5.98
CA LYS A 63 33.03 -4.34 -5.40
C LYS A 63 33.26 -5.03 -4.07
N LYS A 64 32.16 -5.34 -3.33
CA LYS A 64 32.26 -5.99 -2.03
C LYS A 64 32.16 -7.50 -2.16
N SER A 65 33.01 -8.23 -1.42
CA SER A 65 32.96 -9.69 -1.33
C SER A 65 31.90 -10.21 -0.35
N LYS A 66 31.49 -9.37 0.61
CA LYS A 66 30.43 -9.65 1.59
C LYS A 66 29.29 -8.65 1.44
N PRO A 67 28.05 -9.08 1.70
CA PRO A 67 26.89 -8.20 1.60
C PRO A 67 26.87 -7.15 2.72
N LEU A 68 26.33 -5.98 2.44
CA LEU A 68 25.94 -5.04 3.47
C LEU A 68 24.68 -5.55 4.16
N GLU A 69 24.75 -5.82 5.44
CA GLU A 69 23.67 -6.39 6.22
C GLU A 69 23.07 -5.40 7.23
N GLY A 70 21.81 -5.64 7.61
CA GLY A 70 21.16 -4.91 8.70
C GLY A 70 21.30 -5.63 10.05
N ALA A 71 20.66 -5.09 11.09
CA ALA A 71 20.76 -5.62 12.45
C ALA A 71 19.80 -6.77 12.76
N LYS A 72 18.63 -6.81 12.09
CA LYS A 72 17.57 -7.78 12.41
C LYS A 72 17.96 -9.19 12.01
N THR A 73 17.68 -10.14 12.88
CA THR A 73 17.81 -11.59 12.66
C THR A 73 16.45 -12.26 12.70
N ASP A 74 16.38 -13.48 12.17
CA ASP A 74 15.23 -14.37 12.27
C ASP A 74 15.79 -15.77 12.55
N PRO A 75 15.30 -16.46 13.60
CA PRO A 75 15.91 -17.74 14.02
C PRO A 75 15.71 -18.85 12.98
N ALA A 76 14.69 -18.74 12.13
CA ALA A 76 14.31 -19.81 11.20
C ALA A 76 14.79 -19.55 9.77
N HIS A 77 14.90 -18.30 9.33
CA HIS A 77 15.12 -17.99 7.93
C HIS A 77 16.10 -16.81 7.72
N PRO A 78 16.98 -16.87 6.70
CA PRO A 78 17.80 -15.72 6.30
C PRO A 78 16.94 -14.61 5.68
N SER A 79 17.57 -13.50 5.30
CA SER A 79 16.92 -12.48 4.47
C SER A 79 16.52 -13.05 3.10
N ILE A 80 15.53 -12.41 2.45
CA ILE A 80 15.09 -12.82 1.12
C ILE A 80 16.24 -12.62 0.12
N TYR A 81 16.60 -13.67 -0.62
CA TYR A 81 17.60 -13.62 -1.68
C TYR A 81 17.15 -14.42 -2.91
N PRO A 82 17.61 -14.06 -4.12
CA PRO A 82 17.35 -14.82 -5.34
C PRO A 82 18.25 -16.06 -5.39
N THR A 83 17.73 -17.16 -5.95
CA THR A 83 18.51 -18.43 -6.09
C THR A 83 19.45 -18.44 -7.28
N GLY A 84 19.32 -17.48 -8.20
CA GLY A 84 20.05 -17.48 -9.48
C GLY A 84 19.31 -18.19 -10.62
N ASN A 85 18.31 -19.00 -10.31
CA ASN A 85 17.44 -19.64 -11.30
C ASN A 85 16.74 -18.61 -12.20
N ASN A 86 16.32 -19.06 -13.38
CA ASN A 86 15.66 -18.20 -14.36
C ASN A 86 14.35 -18.82 -14.86
N GLN A 87 13.35 -17.97 -14.97
CA GLN A 87 12.05 -18.31 -15.55
C GLN A 87 11.47 -17.06 -16.23
N ILE A 88 10.64 -17.26 -17.24
CA ILE A 88 9.87 -16.17 -17.84
C ILE A 88 8.78 -15.77 -16.85
N LEU A 89 8.80 -14.53 -16.40
CA LEU A 89 7.86 -13.97 -15.44
C LEU A 89 7.06 -12.84 -16.08
N SER A 90 5.89 -12.57 -15.53
CA SER A 90 5.03 -11.46 -15.97
C SER A 90 4.33 -10.80 -14.78
N GLY A 91 3.81 -9.60 -14.99
CA GLY A 91 2.95 -8.90 -14.04
C GLY A 91 3.62 -8.52 -12.72
N TYR A 92 3.05 -8.96 -11.60
CA TYR A 92 3.58 -8.65 -10.27
C TYR A 92 4.81 -9.49 -9.91
N GLU A 93 4.86 -10.73 -10.35
CA GLU A 93 5.97 -11.63 -10.09
C GLU A 93 7.27 -11.12 -10.71
N GLU A 94 7.22 -10.67 -11.96
CA GLU A 94 8.35 -10.05 -12.65
C GLU A 94 8.89 -8.84 -11.87
N LYS A 95 8.01 -7.92 -11.46
CA LYS A 95 8.40 -6.70 -10.75
C LYS A 95 8.96 -6.99 -9.36
N VAL A 96 8.35 -7.93 -8.64
CA VAL A 96 8.80 -8.33 -7.30
C VAL A 96 10.13 -9.06 -7.37
N TYR A 97 10.32 -9.95 -8.34
CA TYR A 97 11.58 -10.64 -8.58
C TYR A 97 12.70 -9.65 -8.95
N ASP A 98 12.45 -8.77 -9.90
CA ASP A 98 13.41 -7.72 -10.31
C ASP A 98 13.82 -6.85 -9.12
N LEU A 99 12.87 -6.47 -8.26
CA LEU A 99 13.17 -5.70 -7.05
C LEU A 99 14.06 -6.47 -6.08
N ILE A 100 13.77 -7.76 -5.86
CA ILE A 100 14.58 -8.63 -4.98
C ILE A 100 15.99 -8.79 -5.52
N VAL A 101 16.13 -9.07 -6.82
CA VAL A 101 17.46 -9.20 -7.47
C VAL A 101 18.24 -7.89 -7.40
N LYS A 102 17.63 -6.78 -7.74
CA LYS A 102 18.28 -5.46 -7.65
C LYS A 102 18.69 -5.13 -6.22
N ARG A 103 17.84 -5.43 -5.24
CA ARG A 103 18.20 -5.22 -3.83
C ARG A 103 19.38 -6.11 -3.41
N PHE A 104 19.37 -7.39 -3.79
CA PHE A 104 20.46 -8.32 -3.52
C PHE A 104 21.78 -7.83 -4.12
N LEU A 105 21.80 -7.47 -5.41
CA LEU A 105 22.99 -6.95 -6.09
C LEU A 105 23.50 -5.66 -5.43
N ALA A 106 22.60 -4.78 -5.00
CA ALA A 106 22.98 -3.52 -4.36
C ALA A 106 23.75 -3.71 -3.04
N LEU A 107 23.55 -4.84 -2.33
CA LEU A 107 24.29 -5.14 -1.09
C LEU A 107 25.80 -5.34 -1.31
N PHE A 108 26.22 -5.68 -2.52
CA PHE A 108 27.62 -5.92 -2.89
C PHE A 108 28.27 -4.75 -3.64
N CYS A 109 27.53 -3.67 -3.86
CA CYS A 109 28.05 -2.46 -4.47
C CYS A 109 28.76 -1.55 -3.47
N GLU A 110 29.52 -0.61 -4.00
CA GLU A 110 30.03 0.50 -3.21
C GLU A 110 28.87 1.42 -2.76
N ASP A 111 29.15 2.22 -1.74
CA ASP A 111 28.19 3.18 -1.24
C ASP A 111 28.05 4.37 -2.21
N ALA A 112 26.82 4.83 -2.40
CA ALA A 112 26.54 6.07 -3.11
C ALA A 112 27.01 7.26 -2.25
N ILE A 113 27.54 8.29 -2.89
CA ILE A 113 28.01 9.50 -2.22
C ILE A 113 27.10 10.65 -2.65
N ILE A 114 26.46 11.27 -1.67
CA ILE A 114 25.57 12.41 -1.87
C ILE A 114 26.13 13.58 -1.06
N ASP A 115 26.52 14.63 -1.75
CA ASP A 115 26.94 15.88 -1.14
C ASP A 115 25.67 16.68 -0.77
N LYS A 116 25.61 17.14 0.47
CA LYS A 116 24.55 18.02 0.96
C LYS A 116 25.15 19.39 1.26
N LYS A 117 24.59 20.42 0.62
CA LYS A 117 24.97 21.80 0.83
C LYS A 117 23.85 22.57 1.51
N ARG A 118 24.22 23.37 2.48
CA ARG A 118 23.31 24.36 3.07
C ARG A 118 23.92 25.74 2.88
N VAL A 119 23.17 26.61 2.23
CA VAL A 119 23.50 28.01 2.11
C VAL A 119 22.63 28.80 3.10
N SER A 120 23.27 29.62 3.92
CA SER A 120 22.59 30.49 4.89
C SER A 120 23.04 31.94 4.66
N VAL A 121 22.09 32.83 4.55
CA VAL A 121 22.31 34.26 4.39
C VAL A 121 21.67 35.01 5.58
N LYS A 122 22.42 35.86 6.23
CA LYS A 122 21.95 36.66 7.34
C LYS A 122 21.62 38.08 6.82
N VAL A 123 20.42 38.55 7.14
CA VAL A 123 19.97 39.92 6.83
C VAL A 123 19.46 40.49 8.16
N ASP A 124 20.22 41.38 8.74
CA ASP A 124 20.01 41.92 10.10
C ASP A 124 19.93 40.74 11.11
N ASP A 125 18.82 40.62 11.81
CA ASP A 125 18.56 39.51 12.78
C ASP A 125 17.92 38.28 12.15
N LEU A 126 17.59 38.30 10.86
CA LEU A 126 16.94 37.19 10.17
C LEU A 126 17.95 36.32 9.44
N THR A 127 17.77 35.01 9.55
CA THR A 127 18.58 34.02 8.82
C THR A 127 17.72 33.28 7.81
N PHE A 128 18.06 33.43 6.53
CA PHE A 128 17.46 32.69 5.43
C PHE A 128 18.34 31.49 5.08
N SER A 129 17.77 30.33 4.87
CA SER A 129 18.56 29.16 4.48
C SER A 129 17.87 28.31 3.43
N THR A 130 18.68 27.74 2.55
CA THR A 130 18.26 26.75 1.57
C THR A 130 19.19 25.55 1.59
N ASN A 131 18.64 24.36 1.22
CA ASN A 131 19.38 23.12 1.18
C ASN A 131 19.43 22.57 -0.24
N GLY A 132 20.61 22.15 -0.68
CA GLY A 132 20.85 21.44 -1.92
C GLY A 132 21.36 20.04 -1.68
N SER A 133 21.25 19.20 -2.69
CA SER A 133 21.86 17.88 -2.69
C SER A 133 22.26 17.47 -4.11
N GLN A 134 23.49 16.99 -4.26
CA GLN A 134 24.03 16.52 -5.52
C GLN A 134 24.60 15.11 -5.35
N ILE A 135 24.32 14.23 -6.31
CA ILE A 135 24.90 12.88 -6.29
C ILE A 135 26.28 12.92 -6.91
N ARG A 136 27.33 12.83 -6.06
CA ARG A 136 28.71 12.78 -6.51
C ARG A 136 29.09 11.41 -7.09
N LYS A 137 28.57 10.32 -6.50
CA LYS A 137 28.78 8.94 -6.96
C LYS A 137 27.50 8.14 -6.85
N LYS A 138 26.97 7.68 -7.98
CA LYS A 138 25.72 6.90 -8.03
C LYS A 138 25.87 5.49 -7.46
N ALA A 139 26.97 4.79 -7.78
CA ALA A 139 27.22 3.42 -7.34
C ALA A 139 25.97 2.51 -7.50
N TRP A 140 25.45 1.90 -6.42
CA TRP A 140 24.27 1.04 -6.46
C TRP A 140 22.99 1.74 -6.98
N MET A 141 22.94 3.06 -6.91
CA MET A 141 21.80 3.85 -7.42
C MET A 141 21.71 3.86 -8.95
N GLU A 142 22.71 3.35 -9.69
CA GLU A 142 22.65 3.29 -11.15
C GLU A 142 21.58 2.32 -11.65
N PHE A 143 21.30 1.26 -10.91
CA PHE A 143 20.35 0.23 -11.32
C PHE A 143 19.22 -0.01 -10.32
N TYR A 144 19.39 0.38 -9.05
CA TYR A 144 18.31 0.29 -8.07
C TYR A 144 17.41 1.53 -8.16
N PRO A 145 16.09 1.36 -8.26
CA PRO A 145 15.17 2.47 -8.50
C PRO A 145 15.03 3.37 -7.26
N VAL A 146 15.81 4.44 -7.22
CA VAL A 146 15.72 5.46 -6.18
C VAL A 146 15.22 6.77 -6.79
N LYS A 147 14.25 7.40 -6.11
CA LYS A 147 13.80 8.75 -6.46
C LYS A 147 14.56 9.75 -5.60
N THR A 148 15.65 10.29 -6.12
CA THR A 148 16.40 11.38 -5.48
C THR A 148 16.13 12.67 -6.24
N LYS A 149 15.77 13.73 -5.53
CA LYS A 149 15.65 15.07 -6.11
C LYS A 149 17.00 15.76 -5.92
N GLU A 150 17.68 16.04 -7.02
CA GLU A 150 18.90 16.80 -6.98
C GLU A 150 18.58 18.30 -7.08
N VAL A 151 19.21 19.09 -6.23
CA VAL A 151 19.13 20.55 -6.23
C VAL A 151 20.58 21.05 -6.11
N ASP A 152 21.12 21.51 -7.21
CA ASP A 152 22.46 22.10 -7.21
C ASP A 152 22.40 23.54 -6.70
N LEU A 153 23.19 23.83 -5.68
CA LEU A 153 23.35 25.19 -5.14
C LEU A 153 24.76 25.66 -5.44
N LYS A 154 24.88 26.85 -6.03
CA LYS A 154 26.15 27.53 -6.21
C LYS A 154 26.79 27.83 -4.85
N ASP A 155 28.11 27.89 -4.79
CA ASP A 155 28.81 28.40 -3.62
C ASP A 155 28.55 29.91 -3.52
N VAL A 156 28.28 30.36 -2.30
CA VAL A 156 28.01 31.76 -2.00
C VAL A 156 28.87 32.14 -0.81
N GLU A 157 29.76 33.08 -1.00
CA GLU A 157 30.64 33.63 0.04
C GLU A 157 30.61 35.17 -0.01
N GLY A 158 30.75 35.79 1.17
CA GLY A 158 30.76 37.23 1.30
C GLY A 158 29.37 37.87 1.24
N GLU A 159 29.35 39.14 0.89
CA GLU A 159 28.11 39.91 0.77
C GLU A 159 27.38 39.59 -0.52
N VAL A 160 26.04 39.49 -0.44
CA VAL A 160 25.17 39.16 -1.57
C VAL A 160 24.09 40.18 -1.76
N GLU A 161 23.77 40.51 -3.00
CA GLU A 161 22.71 41.43 -3.34
C GLU A 161 21.36 40.70 -3.37
N ILE A 162 20.31 41.31 -2.76
CA ILE A 162 18.95 40.78 -2.79
C ILE A 162 18.26 41.22 -4.08
N MET A 163 18.20 40.30 -5.06
CA MET A 163 17.57 40.58 -6.37
C MET A 163 16.03 40.63 -6.29
N ASN A 164 15.45 39.82 -5.45
CA ASN A 164 13.99 39.74 -5.29
C ASN A 164 13.62 39.24 -3.89
N LYS A 165 12.49 39.73 -3.39
CA LYS A 165 11.88 39.24 -2.14
C LYS A 165 10.42 38.88 -2.37
N GLN A 166 10.04 37.70 -1.86
CA GLN A 166 8.67 37.22 -1.91
C GLN A 166 8.26 36.75 -0.51
N ILE A 167 7.10 37.21 -0.07
CA ILE A 167 6.48 36.76 1.18
C ILE A 167 5.34 35.82 0.79
N GLU A 168 5.40 34.61 1.29
CA GLU A 168 4.32 33.62 1.14
C GLU A 168 3.73 33.28 2.50
N GLU A 169 2.45 33.57 2.68
CA GLU A 169 1.71 33.07 3.84
C GLU A 169 1.45 31.57 3.67
N LYS A 170 1.83 30.78 4.67
CA LYS A 170 1.63 29.32 4.67
C LYS A 170 1.05 28.88 5.98
N GLU A 171 0.10 27.97 5.88
CA GLU A 171 -0.45 27.29 7.05
C GLU A 171 0.27 25.94 7.26
N THR A 172 0.41 25.55 8.52
CA THR A 172 0.90 24.22 8.86
C THR A 172 -0.07 23.17 8.32
N GLN A 173 0.48 22.13 7.70
CA GLN A 173 -0.33 21.04 7.16
C GLN A 173 -0.39 19.88 8.16
N PRO A 174 -1.54 19.23 8.31
CA PRO A 174 -1.64 18.04 9.16
C PRO A 174 -0.74 16.93 8.64
N PRO A 175 -0.35 15.95 9.49
CA PRO A 175 0.39 14.77 9.04
C PRO A 175 -0.33 14.08 7.88
N LYS A 176 0.44 13.57 6.93
CA LYS A 176 -0.11 12.81 5.79
C LYS A 176 -0.86 11.58 6.29
N ARG A 177 -2.02 11.30 5.69
CA ARG A 177 -2.75 10.06 5.97
C ARG A 177 -1.90 8.84 5.66
N TYR A 178 -2.16 7.75 6.35
CA TYR A 178 -1.49 6.49 6.07
C TYR A 178 -1.75 5.99 4.65
N SER A 179 -0.76 5.34 4.09
CA SER A 179 -0.90 4.46 2.93
C SER A 179 -0.92 3.00 3.40
N PRO A 180 -1.35 2.04 2.58
CA PRO A 180 -1.26 0.61 2.92
C PRO A 180 0.13 0.18 3.41
N ALA A 181 1.19 0.70 2.81
CA ALA A 181 2.56 0.40 3.22
C ALA A 181 2.95 1.05 4.55
N SER A 182 2.54 2.30 4.80
CA SER A 182 2.89 2.97 6.06
C SER A 182 2.10 2.43 7.26
N ILE A 183 0.86 1.92 7.06
CA ILE A 183 0.14 1.18 8.10
C ILE A 183 0.90 -0.09 8.50
N LEU A 184 1.42 -0.86 7.52
CA LEU A 184 2.22 -2.03 7.85
C LEU A 184 3.43 -1.68 8.71
N SER A 185 4.12 -0.59 8.37
CA SER A 185 5.28 -0.12 9.13
C SER A 185 4.88 0.33 10.54
N GLU A 186 3.71 0.95 10.69
CA GLU A 186 3.20 1.36 11.99
C GLU A 186 2.78 0.15 12.85
N LEU A 187 2.11 -0.85 12.26
CA LEU A 187 1.81 -2.11 12.95
C LEU A 187 3.08 -2.83 13.40
N GLU A 188 4.13 -2.84 12.55
CA GLU A 188 5.43 -3.41 12.93
C GLU A 188 6.07 -2.65 14.09
N LYS A 189 6.06 -1.32 14.04
CA LYS A 189 6.61 -0.46 15.08
C LYS A 189 5.91 -0.65 16.44
N ARG A 190 4.60 -0.90 16.41
CA ARG A 190 3.77 -1.14 17.60
C ARG A 190 3.77 -2.58 18.06
N ASN A 191 4.50 -3.48 17.38
CA ASN A 191 4.49 -4.92 17.61
C ASN A 191 3.08 -5.55 17.55
N LEU A 192 2.25 -5.09 16.57
CA LEU A 192 0.91 -5.59 16.33
C LEU A 192 0.89 -6.53 15.13
N GLY A 193 0.35 -7.73 15.31
CA GLY A 193 0.35 -8.78 14.32
C GLY A 193 1.77 -9.28 13.96
N THR A 194 1.86 -10.29 13.13
CA THR A 194 3.11 -10.92 12.71
C THR A 194 3.50 -10.53 11.28
N LYS A 195 4.73 -10.83 10.87
CA LYS A 195 5.20 -10.71 9.47
C LYS A 195 4.29 -11.43 8.45
N ALA A 196 3.56 -12.47 8.90
CA ALA A 196 2.65 -13.24 8.07
C ALA A 196 1.23 -12.67 8.02
N THR A 197 0.77 -12.02 9.08
CA THR A 197 -0.64 -11.63 9.25
C THR A 197 -0.94 -10.17 8.94
N ARG A 198 0.01 -9.24 9.11
CA ARG A 198 -0.24 -7.78 8.94
C ARG A 198 -0.86 -7.42 7.60
N ALA A 199 -0.39 -8.03 6.51
CA ALA A 199 -0.93 -7.75 5.18
C ALA A 199 -2.38 -8.24 5.02
N ALA A 200 -2.70 -9.42 5.55
CA ALA A 200 -4.04 -9.98 5.53
C ALA A 200 -5.00 -9.19 6.43
N ILE A 201 -4.55 -8.75 7.62
CA ILE A 201 -5.33 -7.87 8.49
C ILE A 201 -5.73 -6.60 7.74
N LEU A 202 -4.77 -5.94 7.10
CA LEU A 202 -5.04 -4.73 6.34
C LEU A 202 -6.03 -4.98 5.19
N GLU A 203 -5.89 -6.09 4.45
CA GLU A 203 -6.84 -6.47 3.39
C GLU A 203 -8.25 -6.67 3.97
N THR A 204 -8.36 -7.37 5.10
CA THR A 204 -9.64 -7.57 5.79
C THR A 204 -10.32 -6.26 6.19
N LEU A 205 -9.57 -5.24 6.65
CA LEU A 205 -10.13 -3.93 6.97
C LEU A 205 -10.75 -3.24 5.74
N TYR A 206 -10.10 -3.37 4.57
CA TYR A 206 -10.64 -2.88 3.30
C TYR A 206 -11.87 -3.67 2.86
N ASP A 207 -11.80 -5.00 2.89
CA ASP A 207 -12.87 -5.90 2.43
C ASP A 207 -14.14 -5.74 3.26
N ARG A 208 -13.99 -5.48 4.57
CA ARG A 208 -15.11 -5.20 5.47
C ARG A 208 -15.61 -3.75 5.39
N GLY A 209 -14.95 -2.90 4.60
CA GLY A 209 -15.34 -1.52 4.43
C GLY A 209 -15.08 -0.62 5.65
N TYR A 210 -14.22 -1.01 6.58
CA TYR A 210 -13.85 -0.18 7.73
C TYR A 210 -12.92 0.95 7.36
N ILE A 211 -12.13 0.76 6.31
CA ILE A 211 -11.25 1.76 5.72
C ILE A 211 -11.41 1.80 4.21
N LYS A 212 -11.14 2.97 3.61
CA LYS A 212 -11.20 3.16 2.16
C LYS A 212 -10.02 4.00 1.64
N ASP A 213 -9.84 4.00 0.32
CA ASP A 213 -8.83 4.76 -0.42
C ASP A 213 -7.36 4.35 -0.19
N THR A 214 -6.50 4.74 -1.14
CA THR A 214 -5.03 4.53 -1.02
C THR A 214 -4.37 5.52 -0.06
N SER A 215 -4.94 6.73 0.08
CA SER A 215 -4.72 7.62 1.22
C SER A 215 -5.78 7.25 2.25
N VAL A 216 -5.42 6.36 3.17
CA VAL A 216 -6.35 5.60 4.01
C VAL A 216 -7.24 6.53 4.82
N LYS A 217 -8.54 6.29 4.73
CA LYS A 217 -9.57 6.97 5.51
C LYS A 217 -10.41 5.94 6.23
N ALA A 218 -10.66 6.16 7.50
CA ALA A 218 -11.70 5.44 8.20
C ALA A 218 -13.08 5.78 7.60
N THR A 219 -13.94 4.79 7.51
CA THR A 219 -15.33 4.98 7.08
C THR A 219 -16.22 5.25 8.30
N PRO A 220 -17.44 5.78 8.14
CA PRO A 220 -18.40 5.88 9.24
C PRO A 220 -18.63 4.55 9.96
N LEU A 221 -18.70 3.45 9.20
CA LEU A 221 -18.79 2.10 9.78
C LEU A 221 -17.55 1.74 10.61
N GLY A 222 -16.35 2.04 10.11
CA GLY A 222 -15.11 1.79 10.83
C GLY A 222 -14.97 2.62 12.10
N MET A 223 -15.38 3.89 12.05
CA MET A 223 -15.39 4.77 13.23
C MET A 223 -16.37 4.27 14.29
N SER A 224 -17.62 4.00 13.89
CA SER A 224 -18.64 3.50 14.80
C SER A 224 -18.26 2.15 15.42
N LEU A 225 -17.59 1.26 14.65
CA LEU A 225 -17.10 -0.01 15.20
C LEU A 225 -16.13 0.23 16.37
N ILE A 226 -15.17 1.13 16.22
CA ILE A 226 -14.20 1.42 17.27
C ILE A 226 -14.88 2.07 18.47
N GLU A 227 -15.73 3.08 18.25
CA GLU A 227 -16.49 3.76 19.31
C GLU A 227 -17.38 2.77 20.09
N THR A 228 -18.03 1.86 19.39
CA THR A 228 -18.86 0.79 20.00
C THR A 228 -18.01 -0.18 20.82
N LEU A 229 -16.84 -0.59 20.30
CA LEU A 229 -15.94 -1.48 21.02
C LEU A 229 -15.31 -0.79 22.24
N GLU A 230 -14.91 0.49 22.13
CA GLU A 230 -14.43 1.28 23.27
C GLU A 230 -15.46 1.35 24.40
N LYS A 231 -16.72 1.51 24.04
CA LYS A 231 -17.83 1.66 24.99
C LYS A 231 -18.25 0.35 25.67
N TYR A 232 -18.30 -0.75 24.92
CA TYR A 232 -18.90 -1.99 25.37
C TYR A 232 -17.92 -3.15 25.60
N SER A 233 -16.75 -3.13 24.96
CA SER A 233 -15.76 -4.19 25.11
C SER A 233 -14.33 -3.69 24.82
N PRO A 234 -13.81 -2.76 25.64
CA PRO A 234 -12.52 -2.11 25.39
C PRO A 234 -11.35 -3.10 25.34
N ILE A 235 -11.47 -4.25 25.96
CA ILE A 235 -10.45 -5.30 25.95
C ILE A 235 -10.12 -5.81 24.53
N ILE A 236 -11.06 -5.73 23.57
CA ILE A 236 -10.85 -6.18 22.18
C ILE A 236 -9.86 -5.28 21.44
N ILE A 237 -9.86 -3.99 21.77
CA ILE A 237 -9.01 -2.98 21.12
C ILE A 237 -7.77 -2.65 21.93
N ASP A 238 -7.52 -3.39 23.03
CA ASP A 238 -6.35 -3.19 23.89
C ASP A 238 -5.07 -3.67 23.18
N GLU A 239 -4.26 -2.70 22.73
CA GLU A 239 -2.95 -2.97 22.12
C GLU A 239 -1.97 -3.57 23.14
N ALA A 240 -2.08 -3.24 24.45
CA ALA A 240 -1.17 -3.73 25.46
C ALA A 240 -1.35 -5.23 25.69
N LEU A 241 -2.60 -5.70 25.75
CA LEU A 241 -2.93 -7.11 25.84
C LEU A 241 -2.37 -7.90 24.65
N THR A 242 -2.56 -7.39 23.44
CA THR A 242 -2.06 -8.04 22.22
C THR A 242 -0.53 -8.15 22.23
N ARG A 243 0.18 -7.08 22.63
CA ARG A 243 1.64 -7.09 22.76
C ARG A 243 2.13 -8.05 23.83
N GLU A 244 1.51 -8.04 24.99
CA GLU A 244 1.91 -8.91 26.10
C GLU A 244 1.83 -10.40 25.72
N ILE A 245 0.75 -10.81 25.06
CA ILE A 245 0.59 -12.17 24.57
C ILE A 245 1.68 -12.50 23.54
N GLN A 246 1.93 -11.59 22.58
CA GLN A 246 2.95 -11.78 21.55
C GLN A 246 4.35 -11.89 22.16
N ASP A 247 4.71 -10.99 23.07
CA ASP A 247 6.03 -10.98 23.72
C ASP A 247 6.27 -12.28 24.52
N LYS A 248 5.25 -12.78 25.21
CA LYS A 248 5.32 -14.08 25.92
C LYS A 248 5.49 -15.26 24.94
N MET A 249 4.82 -15.22 23.80
CA MET A 249 4.99 -16.24 22.76
C MET A 249 6.39 -16.19 22.15
N ASP A 250 6.91 -15.00 21.87
CA ASP A 250 8.26 -14.80 21.33
C ASP A 250 9.33 -15.28 22.33
N ASP A 251 9.16 -15.07 23.63
CA ASP A 251 10.05 -15.60 24.68
C ASP A 251 10.14 -17.14 24.67
N ILE A 252 9.03 -17.82 24.38
CA ILE A 252 9.00 -19.28 24.23
C ILE A 252 9.80 -19.68 22.97
N VAL A 253 9.54 -19.06 21.85
CA VAL A 253 10.18 -19.37 20.56
C VAL A 253 11.69 -19.10 20.61
N GLU A 254 12.13 -18.00 21.25
CA GLU A 254 13.54 -17.64 21.37
C GLU A 254 14.31 -18.48 22.40
N LYS A 255 13.66 -19.52 22.98
CA LYS A 255 14.25 -20.41 24.00
C LYS A 255 14.86 -19.67 25.21
N LYS A 256 14.30 -18.53 25.58
CA LYS A 256 14.65 -17.84 26.82
C LYS A 256 14.23 -18.64 28.07
N VAL A 257 13.58 -19.80 27.84
CA VAL A 257 13.10 -20.73 28.86
C VAL A 257 13.96 -21.98 28.83
N THR A 258 14.63 -22.27 29.93
CA THR A 258 15.69 -23.28 30.02
C THR A 258 15.24 -24.67 30.49
N SER A 259 14.02 -24.81 31.02
CA SER A 259 13.47 -26.08 31.49
C SER A 259 12.11 -26.40 30.87
N SER A 260 11.81 -27.69 30.65
CA SER A 260 10.52 -28.15 30.15
C SER A 260 9.35 -27.75 31.05
N GLU A 261 9.54 -27.81 32.37
CA GLU A 261 8.54 -27.40 33.35
C GLU A 261 8.22 -25.90 33.27
N SER A 262 9.25 -25.05 33.17
CA SER A 262 9.07 -23.61 32.98
C SER A 262 8.42 -23.27 31.63
N LEU A 263 8.64 -24.09 30.60
CA LEU A 263 7.98 -23.95 29.28
C LEU A 263 6.48 -24.21 29.40
N MET A 264 6.10 -25.36 30.00
CA MET A 264 4.70 -25.73 30.22
C MET A 264 3.95 -24.68 31.04
N ASN A 265 4.56 -24.17 32.10
CA ASN A 265 3.94 -23.16 32.96
C ASN A 265 3.69 -21.85 32.19
N LYS A 266 4.62 -21.42 31.34
CA LYS A 266 4.43 -20.24 30.49
C LYS A 266 3.36 -20.43 29.42
N GLU A 267 3.30 -21.61 28.79
CA GLU A 267 2.24 -21.94 27.83
C GLU A 267 0.87 -21.91 28.50
N GLU A 268 0.75 -22.50 29.70
CA GLU A 268 -0.49 -22.51 30.47
C GLU A 268 -0.90 -21.10 30.90
N GLU A 269 0.05 -20.26 31.34
CA GLU A 269 -0.22 -18.85 31.66
C GLU A 269 -0.79 -18.07 30.48
N ILE A 270 -0.21 -18.21 29.27
CA ILE A 270 -0.69 -17.57 28.05
C ILE A 270 -2.08 -18.04 27.69
N LEU A 271 -2.32 -19.36 27.73
CA LEU A 271 -3.61 -19.96 27.45
C LEU A 271 -4.70 -19.51 28.42
N ASN A 272 -4.40 -19.47 29.71
CA ASN A 272 -5.34 -18.99 30.72
C ASN A 272 -5.69 -17.51 30.53
N LYS A 273 -4.70 -16.66 30.29
CA LYS A 273 -4.92 -15.25 30.00
C LYS A 273 -5.76 -15.02 28.74
N ALA A 274 -5.48 -15.76 27.66
CA ALA A 274 -6.27 -15.70 26.44
C ALA A 274 -7.72 -16.16 26.68
N LYS A 275 -7.92 -17.24 27.45
CA LYS A 275 -9.23 -17.76 27.82
C LYS A 275 -10.02 -16.78 28.68
N GLU A 276 -9.42 -16.20 29.70
CA GLU A 276 -10.04 -15.17 30.54
C GLU A 276 -10.46 -13.94 29.72
N SER A 277 -9.61 -13.49 28.81
CA SER A 277 -9.91 -12.39 27.89
C SER A 277 -11.09 -12.71 26.99
N ILE A 278 -11.14 -13.90 26.39
CA ILE A 278 -12.26 -14.35 25.54
C ILE A 278 -13.56 -14.44 26.34
N VAL A 279 -13.52 -14.99 27.55
CA VAL A 279 -14.72 -15.09 28.42
C VAL A 279 -15.24 -13.69 28.81
N SER A 280 -14.32 -12.77 29.15
CA SER A 280 -14.69 -11.38 29.46
C SER A 280 -15.33 -10.66 28.27
N ILE A 281 -14.77 -10.83 27.08
CA ILE A 281 -15.31 -10.32 25.83
C ILE A 281 -16.71 -10.88 25.57
N ALA A 282 -16.86 -12.22 25.67
CA ALA A 282 -18.15 -12.89 25.42
C ALA A 282 -19.24 -12.37 26.34
N LYS A 283 -18.96 -12.26 27.63
CA LYS A 283 -19.93 -11.69 28.61
C LYS A 283 -20.32 -10.26 28.27
N GLY A 284 -19.35 -9.40 27.97
CA GLY A 284 -19.60 -8.00 27.59
C GLY A 284 -20.49 -7.87 26.35
N PHE A 285 -20.33 -8.78 25.39
CA PHE A 285 -21.16 -8.82 24.20
C PHE A 285 -22.56 -9.36 24.49
N GLU A 286 -22.66 -10.46 25.22
CA GLU A 286 -23.95 -11.11 25.54
C GLU A 286 -24.89 -10.17 26.28
N GLU A 287 -24.39 -9.40 27.25
CA GLU A 287 -25.15 -8.42 28.01
C GLU A 287 -25.63 -7.22 27.18
N LYS A 288 -24.96 -6.90 26.08
CA LYS A 288 -25.17 -5.67 25.30
C LYS A 288 -25.37 -5.91 23.80
N GLU A 289 -25.60 -7.15 23.39
CA GLU A 289 -25.72 -7.57 21.99
C GLU A 289 -26.70 -6.67 21.21
N LYS A 290 -27.86 -6.39 21.77
CA LYS A 290 -28.87 -5.57 21.12
C LYS A 290 -28.39 -4.14 20.87
N LEU A 291 -27.76 -3.50 21.85
CA LEU A 291 -27.26 -2.13 21.74
C LEU A 291 -26.10 -2.04 20.73
N ILE A 292 -25.18 -3.00 20.78
CA ILE A 292 -24.10 -3.11 19.82
C ILE A 292 -24.63 -3.29 18.40
N GLY A 293 -25.63 -4.17 18.26
CA GLY A 293 -26.27 -4.43 16.97
C GLY A 293 -26.95 -3.18 16.39
N GLU A 294 -27.70 -2.45 17.18
CA GLU A 294 -28.38 -1.22 16.76
C GLU A 294 -27.40 -0.13 16.32
N GLU A 295 -26.31 0.11 17.09
CA GLU A 295 -25.29 1.10 16.75
C GLU A 295 -24.55 0.73 15.44
N LEU A 296 -24.16 -0.53 15.27
CA LEU A 296 -23.46 -0.98 14.07
C LEU A 296 -24.36 -1.02 12.82
N MET A 297 -25.63 -1.40 12.97
CA MET A 297 -26.61 -1.35 11.86
C MET A 297 -26.86 0.08 11.42
N GLY A 298 -27.07 1.01 12.35
CA GLY A 298 -27.21 2.44 12.03
C GLY A 298 -25.99 3.02 11.31
N ALA A 299 -24.79 2.63 11.72
CA ALA A 299 -23.57 3.04 11.04
C ALA A 299 -23.44 2.44 9.63
N GLN A 300 -23.84 1.18 9.45
CA GLN A 300 -23.84 0.52 8.14
C GLN A 300 -24.83 1.19 7.17
N ASP A 301 -26.02 1.55 7.65
CA ASP A 301 -27.01 2.24 6.82
C ASP A 301 -26.52 3.64 6.43
N LYS A 302 -25.93 4.37 7.36
CA LYS A 302 -25.28 5.67 7.09
C LYS A 302 -24.14 5.54 6.07
N GLN A 303 -23.32 4.50 6.18
CA GLN A 303 -22.27 4.21 5.20
C GLN A 303 -22.85 3.95 3.81
N ARG A 304 -23.92 3.14 3.72
CA ARG A 304 -24.63 2.84 2.45
C ARG A 304 -25.23 4.10 1.82
N GLU A 305 -25.75 5.01 2.64
CA GLU A 305 -26.31 6.27 2.18
C GLU A 305 -25.21 7.16 1.56
N ILE A 306 -24.08 7.33 2.26
CA ILE A 306 -22.91 8.07 1.74
C ILE A 306 -22.40 7.45 0.43
N GLU A 307 -22.29 6.12 0.36
CA GLU A 307 -21.88 5.43 -0.87
C GLU A 307 -22.88 5.62 -2.03
N ARG A 308 -24.17 5.64 -1.71
CA ARG A 308 -25.21 5.96 -2.70
C ARG A 308 -25.08 7.39 -3.23
N GLU A 309 -24.82 8.35 -2.36
CA GLU A 309 -24.59 9.74 -2.74
C GLU A 309 -23.33 9.91 -3.58
N GLU A 310 -22.18 9.35 -3.11
CA GLU A 310 -20.91 9.38 -3.82
C GLU A 310 -21.00 8.74 -5.22
N ASN A 311 -21.85 7.73 -5.39
CA ASN A 311 -22.07 7.01 -6.64
C ASN A 311 -23.20 7.59 -7.51
N THR A 312 -23.97 8.56 -7.02
CA THR A 312 -25.06 9.19 -7.75
C THR A 312 -24.51 10.27 -8.68
N LEU A 313 -24.96 10.23 -9.93
CA LEU A 313 -24.56 11.14 -11.00
C LEU A 313 -25.73 12.10 -11.34
N ASN A 314 -25.78 12.54 -12.57
CA ASN A 314 -26.84 13.39 -13.12
C ASN A 314 -28.18 12.63 -13.31
N ASP A 315 -29.23 13.39 -13.63
CA ASP A 315 -30.53 12.81 -13.94
C ASP A 315 -30.45 11.91 -15.19
N CYS A 316 -31.27 10.86 -15.20
CA CYS A 316 -31.29 9.94 -16.32
C CYS A 316 -31.89 10.60 -17.56
N PRO A 317 -31.16 10.75 -18.68
CA PRO A 317 -31.67 11.42 -19.86
C PRO A 317 -32.79 10.66 -20.56
N LYS A 318 -32.91 9.34 -20.28
CA LYS A 318 -33.92 8.51 -20.92
C LYS A 318 -35.29 8.60 -20.25
N CYS A 319 -35.37 8.69 -18.95
CA CYS A 319 -36.65 8.71 -18.24
C CYS A 319 -36.94 10.02 -17.51
N GLY A 320 -35.96 10.87 -17.26
CA GLY A 320 -36.10 12.13 -16.53
C GLY A 320 -36.54 12.00 -15.06
N LYS A 321 -36.86 10.80 -14.59
CA LYS A 321 -37.38 10.54 -13.24
C LYS A 321 -36.32 10.02 -12.29
N GLY A 322 -35.42 9.18 -12.75
CA GLY A 322 -34.34 8.59 -11.96
C GLY A 322 -33.02 9.26 -12.21
N LYS A 323 -32.05 9.01 -11.31
CA LYS A 323 -30.66 9.44 -11.45
C LYS A 323 -29.78 8.30 -11.93
N LEU A 324 -28.75 8.62 -12.70
CA LEU A 324 -27.72 7.66 -13.05
C LEU A 324 -26.85 7.36 -11.81
N ARG A 325 -26.45 6.11 -11.63
CA ARG A 325 -25.62 5.66 -10.51
C ARG A 325 -24.55 4.67 -10.95
N ILE A 326 -23.37 4.79 -10.38
CA ILE A 326 -22.33 3.76 -10.50
C ILE A 326 -22.79 2.56 -9.67
N THR A 327 -22.94 1.41 -10.30
CA THR A 327 -23.45 0.18 -9.69
C THR A 327 -22.52 -0.99 -10.00
N TYR A 328 -22.33 -1.89 -9.07
CA TYR A 328 -21.58 -3.13 -9.27
C TYR A 328 -22.54 -4.28 -9.61
N SER A 329 -22.21 -5.03 -10.66
CA SER A 329 -22.92 -6.24 -11.05
C SER A 329 -22.20 -7.48 -10.53
N PRO A 330 -22.72 -8.23 -9.55
CA PRO A 330 -22.13 -9.46 -9.06
C PRO A 330 -22.01 -10.53 -10.16
N LYS A 331 -22.97 -10.55 -11.10
CA LYS A 331 -23.02 -11.52 -12.20
C LYS A 331 -21.86 -11.35 -13.19
N THR A 332 -21.55 -10.10 -13.55
CA THR A 332 -20.45 -9.79 -14.51
C THR A 332 -19.14 -9.43 -13.81
N LYS A 333 -19.16 -9.25 -12.49
CA LYS A 333 -18.04 -8.75 -11.66
C LYS A 333 -17.47 -7.42 -12.17
N ARG A 334 -18.35 -6.54 -12.68
CA ARG A 334 -17.97 -5.24 -13.28
C ARG A 334 -18.86 -4.12 -12.76
N HIS A 335 -18.29 -2.93 -12.73
CA HIS A 335 -19.05 -1.71 -12.51
C HIS A 335 -19.69 -1.26 -13.83
N PHE A 336 -20.87 -0.69 -13.73
CA PHE A 336 -21.60 -0.04 -14.83
C PHE A 336 -22.36 1.16 -14.27
N ILE A 337 -22.85 2.04 -15.12
CA ILE A 337 -23.75 3.11 -14.72
C ILE A 337 -25.16 2.69 -15.11
N GLY A 338 -26.08 2.70 -14.13
CA GLY A 338 -27.47 2.35 -14.33
C GLY A 338 -28.43 3.42 -13.82
N CYS A 339 -29.67 3.43 -14.31
CA CYS A 339 -30.72 4.31 -13.82
C CYS A 339 -31.27 3.81 -12.48
N SER A 340 -31.47 4.72 -11.52
CA SER A 340 -32.06 4.41 -10.22
C SER A 340 -33.55 4.02 -10.27
N ALA A 341 -34.23 4.33 -11.38
CA ALA A 341 -35.62 3.94 -11.62
C ALA A 341 -35.77 2.54 -12.26
N TYR A 342 -34.76 1.68 -12.11
CA TYR A 342 -34.89 0.27 -12.49
C TYR A 342 -35.91 -0.43 -11.57
N PRO A 343 -36.81 -1.30 -12.06
CA PRO A 343 -36.88 -1.89 -13.43
C PRO A 343 -37.61 -1.07 -14.51
N GLU A 344 -38.30 0.02 -14.16
CA GLU A 344 -39.08 0.83 -15.12
C GLU A 344 -38.18 1.45 -16.17
N CYS A 345 -36.99 1.89 -15.79
CA CYS A 345 -35.97 2.41 -16.71
C CYS A 345 -34.74 1.50 -16.74
N LYS A 346 -34.47 0.90 -17.88
CA LYS A 346 -33.32 0.00 -18.09
C LYS A 346 -32.12 0.70 -18.73
N ASN A 347 -32.02 2.03 -18.60
CA ASN A 347 -30.90 2.78 -19.16
C ASN A 347 -29.58 2.44 -18.45
N THR A 348 -28.57 2.03 -19.22
CA THR A 348 -27.26 1.63 -18.68
C THR A 348 -26.13 2.10 -19.58
N TYR A 349 -24.94 2.36 -18.98
CA TYR A 349 -23.70 2.68 -19.67
C TYR A 349 -22.58 1.79 -19.15
N SER A 350 -21.78 1.27 -20.06
CA SER A 350 -20.64 0.43 -19.73
C SER A 350 -19.46 1.26 -19.20
N LEU A 351 -18.76 0.71 -18.21
CA LEU A 351 -17.52 1.27 -17.67
C LEU A 351 -16.32 0.40 -18.03
N PRO A 352 -15.10 0.96 -18.06
CA PRO A 352 -13.88 0.19 -18.27
C PRO A 352 -13.75 -0.97 -17.28
N PRO A 353 -13.35 -2.18 -17.73
CA PRO A 353 -13.37 -3.39 -16.90
C PRO A 353 -12.31 -3.41 -15.79
N ASN A 354 -11.27 -2.59 -15.89
CA ASN A 354 -10.11 -2.63 -14.98
C ASN A 354 -9.86 -1.26 -14.35
N GLY A 355 -9.59 -1.26 -13.04
CA GLY A 355 -9.27 -0.07 -12.25
C GLY A 355 -10.45 0.45 -11.43
N GLY A 356 -10.16 1.28 -10.43
CA GLY A 356 -11.18 2.01 -9.68
C GLY A 356 -11.81 3.10 -10.55
N ILE A 357 -13.11 3.25 -10.47
CA ILE A 357 -13.87 4.29 -11.20
C ILE A 357 -14.40 5.28 -10.17
N LYS A 358 -14.12 6.56 -10.38
CA LYS A 358 -14.64 7.66 -9.55
C LYS A 358 -15.14 8.82 -10.43
N GLN A 359 -15.98 9.68 -9.88
CA GLN A 359 -16.31 10.96 -10.52
C GLN A 359 -15.06 11.85 -10.59
N ALA A 360 -14.88 12.56 -11.69
CA ALA A 360 -13.76 13.48 -11.87
C ALA A 360 -14.04 14.89 -11.31
N GLY A 361 -15.25 15.15 -10.79
CA GLY A 361 -15.67 16.46 -10.29
C GLY A 361 -15.83 17.52 -11.37
N LYS A 362 -15.88 17.13 -12.63
CA LYS A 362 -16.04 17.99 -13.80
C LYS A 362 -17.04 17.38 -14.78
N ASN A 363 -17.70 18.21 -15.55
CA ASN A 363 -18.62 17.80 -16.60
C ASN A 363 -17.94 17.81 -17.97
N CYS A 364 -18.44 17.00 -18.89
CA CYS A 364 -18.02 16.98 -20.28
C CYS A 364 -18.45 18.26 -21.00
N GLU A 365 -17.53 18.96 -21.62
CA GLU A 365 -17.79 20.22 -22.35
C GLU A 365 -18.73 20.02 -23.56
N LYS A 366 -18.80 18.79 -24.11
CA LYS A 366 -19.60 18.49 -25.30
C LYS A 366 -21.03 18.04 -25.01
N CYS A 367 -21.25 17.33 -23.88
CA CYS A 367 -22.57 16.76 -23.60
C CYS A 367 -23.04 16.96 -22.15
N SER A 368 -22.30 17.73 -21.35
CA SER A 368 -22.60 18.09 -19.94
C SER A 368 -22.73 16.90 -18.98
N PHE A 369 -22.46 15.66 -19.42
CA PHE A 369 -22.41 14.49 -18.55
C PHE A 369 -21.20 14.57 -17.59
N PRO A 370 -21.30 14.07 -16.34
CA PRO A 370 -20.18 14.00 -15.46
C PRO A 370 -19.04 13.19 -16.08
N LEU A 371 -17.83 13.72 -16.02
CA LEU A 371 -16.64 12.97 -16.43
C LEU A 371 -16.29 11.95 -15.35
N MET A 372 -15.94 10.76 -15.80
CA MET A 372 -15.44 9.70 -14.95
C MET A 372 -13.91 9.63 -15.00
N MET A 373 -13.30 9.23 -13.92
CA MET A 373 -11.86 9.02 -13.80
C MET A 373 -11.58 7.54 -13.54
N SER A 374 -10.83 6.92 -14.45
CA SER A 374 -10.33 5.56 -14.27
C SER A 374 -8.95 5.60 -13.62
N LEU A 375 -8.85 4.98 -12.45
CA LEU A 375 -7.62 4.87 -11.67
C LEU A 375 -7.02 3.48 -11.89
N ARG A 376 -6.01 3.39 -12.73
CA ARG A 376 -5.28 2.15 -13.00
C ARG A 376 -3.91 2.21 -12.36
N LYS A 377 -3.53 1.13 -11.71
CA LYS A 377 -2.23 1.02 -11.03
C LYS A 377 -1.07 1.19 -12.00
N GLY A 378 -0.13 2.08 -11.68
CA GLY A 378 1.03 2.37 -12.52
C GLY A 378 0.75 3.16 -13.80
N LYS A 379 -0.49 3.65 -13.99
CA LYS A 379 -0.85 4.53 -15.12
C LYS A 379 -1.37 5.86 -14.59
N LYS A 380 -1.20 6.92 -15.37
CA LYS A 380 -1.83 8.22 -15.07
C LYS A 380 -3.35 8.06 -15.01
N PRO A 381 -4.06 8.75 -14.09
CA PRO A 381 -5.51 8.79 -14.09
C PRO A 381 -6.03 9.19 -15.47
N TRP A 382 -7.00 8.45 -15.98
CA TRP A 382 -7.60 8.73 -17.27
C TRP A 382 -9.03 9.20 -17.07
N MET A 383 -9.30 10.45 -17.48
CA MET A 383 -10.63 11.03 -17.50
C MET A 383 -11.34 10.70 -18.81
N PHE A 384 -12.62 10.35 -18.74
CA PHE A 384 -13.43 10.02 -19.92
C PHE A 384 -14.90 10.36 -19.69
N CYS A 385 -15.59 10.67 -20.78
CA CYS A 385 -17.05 10.74 -20.82
C CYS A 385 -17.61 9.32 -20.97
N PHE A 386 -18.60 8.93 -20.18
CA PHE A 386 -19.23 7.61 -20.30
C PHE A 386 -20.40 7.58 -21.28
N ASN A 387 -20.90 8.74 -21.72
CA ASN A 387 -21.96 8.82 -22.73
C ASN A 387 -21.38 8.40 -24.10
N TYR A 388 -21.79 7.22 -24.58
CA TYR A 388 -21.33 6.69 -25.86
C TYR A 388 -21.87 7.46 -27.09
N GLU A 389 -22.91 8.27 -26.94
CA GLU A 389 -23.44 9.15 -27.98
C GLU A 389 -22.67 10.49 -28.08
N CYS A 390 -21.80 10.78 -27.10
CA CYS A 390 -21.01 11.99 -27.06
C CYS A 390 -19.96 12.00 -28.20
N GLU A 391 -19.77 13.15 -28.83
CA GLU A 391 -18.74 13.33 -29.86
C GLU A 391 -17.35 12.89 -29.44
N THR A 392 -16.99 13.11 -28.15
CA THR A 392 -15.69 12.67 -27.59
C THR A 392 -15.48 11.15 -27.61
N ASN A 393 -16.53 10.37 -27.85
CA ASN A 393 -16.51 8.91 -27.87
C ASN A 393 -16.78 8.28 -29.26
N LYS A 394 -17.16 9.07 -30.27
CA LYS A 394 -17.52 8.55 -31.60
C LYS A 394 -16.44 7.66 -32.19
N GLU A 395 -15.20 8.16 -32.28
CA GLU A 395 -14.07 7.41 -32.84
C GLU A 395 -13.81 6.10 -32.08
N ARG A 396 -13.95 6.13 -30.77
CA ARG A 396 -13.72 4.96 -29.90
C ARG A 396 -14.82 3.92 -30.01
N VAL A 397 -16.05 4.35 -30.19
CA VAL A 397 -17.21 3.47 -30.40
C VAL A 397 -17.13 2.83 -31.80
N GLU A 398 -16.73 3.56 -32.81
CA GLU A 398 -16.51 3.06 -34.16
C GLU A 398 -15.37 2.05 -34.22
N ALA A 399 -14.22 2.35 -33.59
CA ALA A 399 -13.11 1.42 -33.51
C ALA A 399 -13.47 0.13 -32.73
N TYR A 400 -14.33 0.22 -31.70
CA TYR A 400 -14.84 -0.96 -31.02
C TYR A 400 -15.78 -1.80 -31.87
N LYS A 401 -16.71 -1.16 -32.62
CA LYS A 401 -17.62 -1.83 -33.53
C LYS A 401 -16.85 -2.55 -34.64
N GLN A 402 -15.81 -1.93 -35.18
CA GLN A 402 -14.95 -2.55 -36.21
C GLN A 402 -14.25 -3.80 -35.68
N LYS A 403 -13.64 -3.72 -34.48
CA LYS A 403 -13.01 -4.89 -33.85
C LYS A 403 -13.96 -6.03 -33.55
N MET A 404 -15.19 -5.75 -33.18
CA MET A 404 -16.21 -6.78 -32.96
C MET A 404 -16.73 -7.40 -34.26
N ALA A 405 -16.75 -6.64 -35.37
CA ALA A 405 -17.09 -7.15 -36.70
C ALA A 405 -15.99 -8.05 -37.29
N GLU A 406 -14.74 -7.80 -36.96
CA GLU A 406 -13.58 -8.62 -37.36
C GLU A 406 -13.45 -9.94 -36.56
N GLN A 407 -14.15 -10.08 -35.44
CA GLN A 407 -14.12 -11.28 -34.57
C GLN A 407 -15.33 -12.22 -34.74
N ASN A 408 -16.32 -11.82 -35.54
CA ASN A 408 -17.45 -12.64 -35.99
C ASN A 408 -17.29 -13.02 -37.49
#